data_e3a2ac8441d6945cc21403d91dd65e05
#
_entry.id   e3a2ac8441d6945cc21403d91dd65e05
#
_cell.length_a   1.000
_cell.length_b   1.000
_cell.length_c   1.000
_cell.angle_alpha   90.00
_cell.angle_beta   90.00
_cell.angle_gamma   90.00
#
_symmetry.space_group_name_H-M   'P 1'
#
loop_
_entity.id
_entity.type
_entity.pdbx_description
1 polymer ?
#
loop_
_entity_poly.entity_id
_entity_poly.type
_entity_poly.pdbx_seq_one_letter_code
_entity_poly.pdbx_strand_id
1 'polypeptide(L)'
;MDTSQRIFITGVTGYLGSAIATRFVRAGYKVYGLTRNPERAADLTARGIHPVVGTLSNPGTFLPALKNCDAAIHVAFDPTDVVKQDQLALEAVRTGALDGRVRRLIYTSGAWVHGDTGGRVIDESAPLNPIDLVRWRAAHEDVAADLSEHEVKVIVLRPGIVYGGSRGLVGGMFAEAHELRALGYPGGSQYWGMIHRDDLAEAYLRALERGQGGERYLLADGSQLTARQVAEAIAEVTGVQARPRETSEVLKQLGLLGRALLTSQKLNPGRARRELGWTPKHTSFVRDAAELDQEWLATRGTAVA
;
A
#
# COMPACT_ATOMS: atom_id res chain seq x y z
N MET A 1 21.82 -1.62 14.18
CA MET A 1 20.42 -1.34 14.54
C MET A 1 19.95 -2.46 15.46
N ASP A 2 19.16 -2.13 16.46
CA ASP A 2 18.60 -3.15 17.37
C ASP A 2 17.47 -3.89 16.65
N THR A 3 17.78 -5.05 16.08
CA THR A 3 16.82 -5.94 15.40
C THR A 3 15.98 -6.77 16.38
N SER A 4 16.14 -6.56 17.70
CA SER A 4 15.26 -7.14 18.70
C SER A 4 13.88 -6.48 18.76
N GLN A 5 13.70 -5.35 18.05
CA GLN A 5 12.42 -4.63 18.01
C GLN A 5 11.30 -5.50 17.46
N ARG A 6 10.14 -5.40 18.13
CA ARG A 6 8.92 -6.11 17.78
C ARG A 6 7.99 -5.18 17.00
N ILE A 7 7.58 -5.64 15.84
CA ILE A 7 6.71 -4.86 14.94
C ILE A 7 5.37 -5.56 14.81
N PHE A 8 4.29 -4.87 15.10
CA PHE A 8 2.94 -5.38 14.86
C PHE A 8 2.42 -4.88 13.50
N ILE A 9 1.97 -5.80 12.64
CA ILE A 9 1.47 -5.46 11.30
C ILE A 9 0.03 -5.91 11.16
N THR A 10 -0.90 -4.98 10.91
CA THR A 10 -2.25 -5.31 10.47
C THR A 10 -2.26 -5.57 8.96
N GLY A 11 -3.15 -6.46 8.49
CA GLY A 11 -3.24 -6.76 7.05
C GLY A 11 -2.07 -7.58 6.49
N VAL A 12 -1.36 -8.32 7.33
CA VAL A 12 -0.14 -9.08 7.00
C VAL A 12 -0.33 -10.12 5.88
N THR A 13 -1.55 -10.62 5.69
CA THR A 13 -1.92 -11.57 4.62
C THR A 13 -2.35 -10.88 3.32
N GLY A 14 -2.48 -9.55 3.35
CA GLY A 14 -2.85 -8.74 2.19
C GLY A 14 -1.71 -8.57 1.20
N TYR A 15 -2.02 -7.96 0.04
CA TYR A 15 -1.07 -7.71 -1.03
C TYR A 15 0.16 -6.93 -0.56
N LEU A 16 -0.03 -5.77 0.07
CA LEU A 16 1.06 -4.94 0.58
C LEU A 16 1.64 -5.49 1.89
N GLY A 17 0.77 -5.85 2.83
CA GLY A 17 1.21 -6.32 4.15
C GLY A 17 2.11 -7.54 4.10
N SER A 18 1.87 -8.44 3.15
CA SER A 18 2.71 -9.62 2.91
C SER A 18 4.15 -9.24 2.49
N ALA A 19 4.30 -8.32 1.55
CA ALA A 19 5.61 -7.85 1.10
C ALA A 19 6.35 -7.07 2.21
N ILE A 20 5.62 -6.18 2.90
CA ILE A 20 6.15 -5.42 4.04
C ILE A 20 6.66 -6.36 5.13
N ALA A 21 5.82 -7.31 5.57
CA ALA A 21 6.19 -8.25 6.62
C ALA A 21 7.45 -9.07 6.24
N THR A 22 7.51 -9.58 5.01
CA THR A 22 8.68 -10.31 4.50
C THR A 22 9.93 -9.44 4.51
N ARG A 23 9.81 -8.15 4.13
CA ARG A 23 10.94 -7.21 4.14
C ARG A 23 11.46 -6.96 5.55
N PHE A 24 10.56 -6.83 6.54
CA PHE A 24 10.94 -6.64 7.95
C PHE A 24 11.59 -7.90 8.56
N VAL A 25 11.04 -9.08 8.28
CA VAL A 25 11.64 -10.35 8.69
C VAL A 25 13.06 -10.50 8.12
N ARG A 26 13.25 -10.21 6.84
CA ARG A 26 14.59 -10.23 6.20
C ARG A 26 15.56 -9.19 6.79
N ALA A 27 15.05 -8.11 7.35
CA ALA A 27 15.84 -7.12 8.07
C ALA A 27 16.14 -7.51 9.53
N GLY A 28 15.63 -8.66 10.01
CA GLY A 28 15.88 -9.19 11.35
C GLY A 28 14.90 -8.74 12.43
N TYR A 29 13.81 -8.05 12.06
CA TYR A 29 12.77 -7.64 13.02
C TYR A 29 11.90 -8.83 13.43
N LYS A 30 11.39 -8.80 14.67
CA LYS A 30 10.36 -9.74 15.14
C LYS A 30 8.99 -9.23 14.71
N VAL A 31 8.42 -9.84 13.70
CA VAL A 31 7.13 -9.41 13.12
C VAL A 31 5.99 -10.21 13.72
N TYR A 32 5.00 -9.51 14.26
CA TYR A 32 3.71 -10.02 14.73
C TYR A 32 2.63 -9.61 13.73
N GLY A 33 1.99 -10.57 13.10
CA GLY A 33 1.07 -10.33 11.99
C GLY A 33 -0.37 -10.67 12.33
N LEU A 34 -1.29 -9.68 12.24
CA LEU A 34 -2.71 -9.89 12.46
C LEU A 34 -3.34 -10.62 11.26
N THR A 35 -3.98 -11.75 11.51
CA THR A 35 -4.75 -12.50 10.54
C THR A 35 -6.13 -12.88 11.07
N ARG A 36 -7.16 -12.78 10.22
CA ARG A 36 -8.53 -13.21 10.55
C ARG A 36 -8.71 -14.73 10.39
N ASN A 37 -7.86 -15.35 9.56
CA ASN A 37 -7.96 -16.77 9.26
C ASN A 37 -6.90 -17.56 10.03
N PRO A 38 -7.30 -18.43 10.99
CA PRO A 38 -6.38 -19.28 11.73
C PRO A 38 -5.56 -20.23 10.84
N GLU A 39 -6.10 -20.65 9.70
CA GLU A 39 -5.41 -21.55 8.75
C GLU A 39 -4.16 -20.90 8.15
N ARG A 40 -4.11 -19.57 8.10
CA ARG A 40 -2.94 -18.82 7.64
C ARG A 40 -1.81 -18.77 8.67
N ALA A 41 -2.05 -19.21 9.91
CA ALA A 41 -1.04 -19.14 10.96
C ALA A 41 0.21 -19.98 10.62
N ALA A 42 0.03 -21.16 10.05
CA ALA A 42 1.15 -22.02 9.64
C ALA A 42 1.99 -21.37 8.52
N ASP A 43 1.36 -20.77 7.50
CA ASP A 43 2.04 -20.06 6.43
C ASP A 43 2.83 -18.85 6.97
N LEU A 44 2.22 -18.04 7.85
CA LEU A 44 2.89 -16.93 8.47
C LEU A 44 4.13 -17.38 9.28
N THR A 45 3.98 -18.47 10.06
CA THR A 45 5.09 -19.03 10.85
C THR A 45 6.23 -19.52 9.95
N ALA A 46 5.92 -20.22 8.86
CA ALA A 46 6.91 -20.67 7.89
C ALA A 46 7.71 -19.51 7.26
N ARG A 47 7.10 -18.32 7.19
CA ARG A 47 7.73 -17.08 6.72
C ARG A 47 8.44 -16.27 7.80
N GLY A 48 8.55 -16.81 9.02
CA GLY A 48 9.21 -16.14 10.17
C GLY A 48 8.35 -15.03 10.81
N ILE A 49 7.03 -15.06 10.59
CA ILE A 49 6.08 -14.09 11.14
C ILE A 49 5.32 -14.76 12.30
N HIS A 50 5.26 -14.12 13.44
CA HIS A 50 4.46 -14.58 14.59
C HIS A 50 2.96 -14.29 14.30
N PRO A 51 2.11 -15.30 14.07
CA PRO A 51 0.71 -15.06 13.77
C PRO A 51 -0.05 -14.62 15.02
N VAL A 52 -0.88 -13.61 14.85
CA VAL A 52 -1.85 -13.15 15.85
C VAL A 52 -3.24 -13.32 15.24
N VAL A 53 -3.99 -14.29 15.73
CA VAL A 53 -5.35 -14.56 15.22
C VAL A 53 -6.33 -13.58 15.86
N GLY A 54 -7.00 -12.77 15.04
CA GLY A 54 -7.94 -11.76 15.50
C GLY A 54 -8.47 -10.88 14.38
N THR A 55 -9.35 -9.96 14.73
CA THR A 55 -9.98 -9.02 13.78
C THR A 55 -9.91 -7.59 14.28
N LEU A 56 -9.90 -6.62 13.36
CA LEU A 56 -9.93 -5.21 13.71
C LEU A 56 -11.23 -4.83 14.45
N SER A 57 -12.35 -5.50 14.12
CA SER A 57 -13.63 -5.30 14.80
C SER A 57 -13.66 -5.80 16.25
N ASN A 58 -12.69 -6.61 16.67
CA ASN A 58 -12.54 -7.06 18.05
C ASN A 58 -11.08 -6.86 18.51
N PRO A 59 -10.67 -5.64 18.88
CA PRO A 59 -9.31 -5.34 19.30
C PRO A 59 -8.81 -6.18 20.47
N GLY A 60 -9.68 -6.66 21.35
CA GLY A 60 -9.32 -7.53 22.47
C GLY A 60 -8.58 -8.80 22.05
N THR A 61 -8.78 -9.27 20.81
CA THR A 61 -8.13 -10.48 20.29
C THR A 61 -6.64 -10.28 19.97
N PHE A 62 -6.19 -9.05 19.71
CA PHE A 62 -4.80 -8.78 19.31
C PHE A 62 -4.09 -7.74 20.19
N LEU A 63 -4.84 -6.97 20.97
CA LEU A 63 -4.30 -5.92 21.82
C LEU A 63 -3.18 -6.39 22.76
N PRO A 64 -3.24 -7.59 23.39
CA PRO A 64 -2.14 -8.09 24.21
C PRO A 64 -0.83 -8.25 23.43
N ALA A 65 -0.88 -8.68 22.17
CA ALA A 65 0.30 -8.78 21.32
C ALA A 65 0.80 -7.40 20.89
N LEU A 66 -0.10 -6.51 20.49
CA LEU A 66 0.23 -5.13 20.10
C LEU A 66 0.91 -4.37 21.23
N LYS A 67 0.42 -4.44 22.48
CA LYS A 67 1.02 -3.79 23.65
C LYS A 67 2.47 -4.21 23.91
N ASN A 68 2.86 -5.40 23.46
CA ASN A 68 4.21 -5.92 23.60
C ASN A 68 5.14 -5.57 22.41
N CYS A 69 4.66 -4.81 21.43
CA CYS A 69 5.42 -4.38 20.27
C CYS A 69 5.92 -2.93 20.42
N ASP A 70 7.05 -2.62 19.82
CA ASP A 70 7.68 -1.30 19.87
C ASP A 70 7.13 -0.36 18.80
N ALA A 71 6.62 -0.95 17.69
CA ALA A 71 6.00 -0.21 16.60
C ALA A 71 4.80 -0.96 16.03
N ALA A 72 3.89 -0.20 15.43
CA ALA A 72 2.76 -0.69 14.66
C ALA A 72 2.86 -0.22 13.19
N ILE A 73 2.48 -1.09 12.27
CA ILE A 73 2.27 -0.77 10.85
C ILE A 73 0.82 -1.08 10.52
N HIS A 74 0.05 -0.05 10.19
CA HIS A 74 -1.33 -0.25 9.80
C HIS A 74 -1.45 -0.19 8.27
N VAL A 75 -1.69 -1.36 7.66
CA VAL A 75 -1.84 -1.54 6.21
C VAL A 75 -3.08 -2.38 5.86
N ALA A 76 -3.88 -2.74 6.86
CA ALA A 76 -5.12 -3.45 6.63
C ALA A 76 -6.14 -2.55 5.90
N PHE A 77 -6.91 -3.19 5.02
CA PHE A 77 -8.04 -2.59 4.34
C PHE A 77 -9.18 -3.59 4.32
N ASP A 78 -10.30 -3.25 4.94
CA ASP A 78 -11.52 -4.05 4.90
C ASP A 78 -12.60 -3.28 4.14
N PRO A 79 -12.95 -3.70 2.91
CA PRO A 79 -13.88 -2.95 2.07
C PRO A 79 -15.33 -2.96 2.60
N THR A 80 -15.66 -3.82 3.57
CA THR A 80 -17.03 -3.93 4.10
C THR A 80 -17.40 -2.78 5.03
N ASP A 81 -16.43 -2.27 5.80
CA ASP A 81 -16.62 -1.11 6.70
C ASP A 81 -15.25 -0.46 6.97
N VAL A 82 -14.65 0.07 5.92
CA VAL A 82 -13.27 0.56 5.96
C VAL A 82 -13.05 1.67 6.98
N VAL A 83 -13.99 2.60 7.10
CA VAL A 83 -13.87 3.77 8.01
C VAL A 83 -13.81 3.30 9.45
N LYS A 84 -14.77 2.47 9.87
CA LYS A 84 -14.83 1.96 11.23
C LYS A 84 -13.67 1.04 11.57
N GLN A 85 -13.28 0.15 10.65
CA GLN A 85 -12.16 -0.77 10.88
C GLN A 85 -10.83 -0.03 11.04
N ASP A 86 -10.61 1.01 10.25
CA ASP A 86 -9.42 1.85 10.34
C ASP A 86 -9.39 2.63 11.65
N GLN A 87 -10.53 3.21 12.06
CA GLN A 87 -10.65 3.88 13.34
C GLN A 87 -10.34 2.94 14.52
N LEU A 88 -10.91 1.74 14.53
CA LEU A 88 -10.65 0.75 15.59
C LEU A 88 -9.16 0.34 15.65
N ALA A 89 -8.49 0.29 14.49
CA ALA A 89 -7.05 0.04 14.46
C ALA A 89 -6.25 1.18 15.10
N LEU A 90 -6.60 2.44 14.82
CA LEU A 90 -5.95 3.62 15.43
C LEU A 90 -6.20 3.68 16.94
N GLU A 91 -7.41 3.38 17.40
CA GLU A 91 -7.75 3.29 18.83
C GLU A 91 -6.95 2.17 19.53
N ALA A 92 -6.78 1.02 18.88
CA ALA A 92 -5.94 -0.06 19.39
C ALA A 92 -4.47 0.36 19.52
N VAL A 93 -3.93 1.10 18.54
CA VAL A 93 -2.57 1.65 18.60
C VAL A 93 -2.45 2.64 19.74
N ARG A 94 -3.45 3.53 19.95
CA ARG A 94 -3.49 4.43 21.09
C ARG A 94 -3.42 3.68 22.42
N THR A 95 -4.25 2.65 22.56
CA THR A 95 -4.22 1.80 23.76
C THR A 95 -2.86 1.09 23.93
N GLY A 96 -2.27 0.64 22.82
CA GLY A 96 -0.93 0.06 22.80
C GLY A 96 0.17 1.04 23.20
N ALA A 97 -0.03 2.34 22.98
CA ALA A 97 0.89 3.39 23.41
C ALA A 97 0.71 3.73 24.91
N LEU A 98 -0.54 3.89 25.35
CA LEU A 98 -0.86 4.26 26.74
C LEU A 98 -0.50 3.13 27.74
N ASP A 99 -0.89 1.92 27.42
CA ASP A 99 -0.79 0.77 28.34
C ASP A 99 0.32 -0.24 27.93
N GLY A 100 1.17 0.12 26.96
CA GLY A 100 2.17 -0.77 26.40
C GLY A 100 3.42 -0.07 25.89
N ARG A 101 4.07 -0.69 24.91
CA ARG A 101 5.39 -0.30 24.43
C ARG A 101 5.37 0.41 23.09
N VAL A 102 4.22 0.60 22.45
CA VAL A 102 4.14 1.20 21.12
C VAL A 102 4.60 2.66 21.15
N ARG A 103 5.65 2.98 20.41
CA ARG A 103 6.21 4.34 20.30
C ARG A 103 6.36 4.82 18.86
N ARG A 104 5.99 3.98 17.89
CA ARG A 104 6.00 4.34 16.47
C ARG A 104 4.78 3.76 15.76
N LEU A 105 4.18 4.56 14.87
CA LEU A 105 3.15 4.11 13.95
C LEU A 105 3.54 4.49 12.54
N ILE A 106 3.54 3.52 11.63
CA ILE A 106 3.48 3.78 10.19
C ILE A 106 2.04 3.59 9.75
N TYR A 107 1.40 4.69 9.36
CA TYR A 107 0.04 4.69 8.86
C TYR A 107 0.02 4.71 7.35
N THR A 108 -0.70 3.76 6.75
CA THR A 108 -0.86 3.67 5.29
C THR A 108 -2.04 4.49 4.84
N SER A 109 -1.75 5.60 4.18
CA SER A 109 -2.73 6.39 3.43
C SER A 109 -2.66 6.03 1.93
N GLY A 110 -2.72 7.00 1.04
CA GLY A 110 -2.56 6.83 -0.41
C GLY A 110 -2.51 8.17 -1.14
N ALA A 111 -1.88 8.21 -2.28
CA ALA A 111 -1.71 9.44 -3.06
C ALA A 111 -3.04 10.07 -3.53
N TRP A 112 -4.11 9.29 -3.64
CA TRP A 112 -5.42 9.79 -4.05
C TRP A 112 -6.05 10.80 -3.08
N VAL A 113 -5.48 10.99 -1.88
CA VAL A 113 -5.88 12.08 -0.97
C VAL A 113 -5.59 13.48 -1.57
N HIS A 114 -4.68 13.57 -2.54
CA HIS A 114 -4.41 14.81 -3.28
C HIS A 114 -5.35 15.03 -4.49
N GLY A 115 -6.13 14.01 -4.88
CA GLY A 115 -7.03 14.09 -6.04
C GLY A 115 -6.29 14.23 -7.37
N ASP A 116 -6.95 14.87 -8.33
CA ASP A 116 -6.37 15.14 -9.64
C ASP A 116 -5.36 16.27 -9.57
N THR A 117 -4.17 16.05 -10.14
CA THR A 117 -3.08 17.05 -10.10
C THR A 117 -3.13 18.06 -11.23
N GLY A 118 -4.10 17.94 -12.15
CA GLY A 118 -4.20 18.81 -13.31
C GLY A 118 -2.96 18.79 -14.21
N GLY A 119 -2.28 17.65 -14.29
CA GLY A 119 -1.04 17.48 -15.05
C GLY A 119 0.22 18.05 -14.38
N ARG A 120 0.10 18.69 -13.22
CA ARG A 120 1.24 19.19 -12.45
C ARG A 120 1.90 18.08 -11.64
N VAL A 121 3.21 18.16 -11.50
CA VAL A 121 3.96 17.31 -10.56
C VAL A 121 3.81 17.89 -9.16
N ILE A 122 3.30 17.09 -8.22
CA ILE A 122 3.09 17.50 -6.83
C ILE A 122 4.01 16.77 -5.88
N ASP A 123 4.27 17.37 -4.74
CA ASP A 123 4.88 16.78 -3.55
C ASP A 123 3.92 16.87 -2.34
N GLU A 124 4.42 16.54 -1.16
CA GLU A 124 3.65 16.49 0.08
C GLU A 124 3.07 17.84 0.53
N SER A 125 3.59 18.96 0.01
CA SER A 125 3.11 20.32 0.30
C SER A 125 1.83 20.68 -0.47
N ALA A 126 1.49 19.90 -1.50
CA ALA A 126 0.27 20.13 -2.27
C ALA A 126 -0.98 19.97 -1.39
N PRO A 127 -2.01 20.80 -1.59
CA PRO A 127 -3.23 20.72 -0.81
C PRO A 127 -3.92 19.36 -1.00
N LEU A 128 -4.62 18.91 0.04
CA LEU A 128 -5.47 17.73 -0.05
C LEU A 128 -6.77 18.09 -0.78
N ASN A 129 -7.13 17.26 -1.74
CA ASN A 129 -8.41 17.29 -2.45
C ASN A 129 -8.86 15.85 -2.72
N PRO A 130 -9.15 15.06 -1.67
CA PRO A 130 -9.32 13.63 -1.78
C PRO A 130 -10.50 13.28 -2.68
N ILE A 131 -10.29 12.32 -3.56
CA ILE A 131 -11.38 11.71 -4.31
C ILE A 131 -12.34 10.98 -3.36
N ASP A 132 -13.59 10.80 -3.78
CA ASP A 132 -14.66 10.24 -2.93
C ASP A 132 -14.29 8.89 -2.31
N LEU A 133 -13.59 8.03 -3.05
CA LEU A 133 -13.16 6.70 -2.60
C LEU A 133 -12.30 6.75 -1.33
N VAL A 134 -11.51 7.80 -1.17
CA VAL A 134 -10.54 7.93 -0.06
C VAL A 134 -10.73 9.20 0.78
N ARG A 135 -11.89 9.86 0.66
CA ARG A 135 -12.17 11.10 1.41
C ARG A 135 -11.98 10.93 2.92
N TRP A 136 -12.38 9.78 3.45
CA TRP A 136 -12.23 9.43 4.86
C TRP A 136 -10.76 9.36 5.30
N ARG A 137 -9.82 9.00 4.41
CA ARG A 137 -8.40 8.86 4.76
C ARG A 137 -7.76 10.16 5.20
N ALA A 138 -8.14 11.29 4.62
CA ALA A 138 -7.59 12.58 5.01
C ALA A 138 -7.88 12.88 6.49
N ALA A 139 -9.13 12.65 6.93
CA ALA A 139 -9.50 12.80 8.34
C ALA A 139 -8.78 11.78 9.24
N HIS A 140 -8.60 10.54 8.78
CA HIS A 140 -7.91 9.52 9.57
C HIS A 140 -6.39 9.73 9.64
N GLU A 141 -5.78 10.43 8.68
CA GLU A 141 -4.40 10.90 8.83
C GLU A 141 -4.24 11.87 10.00
N ASP A 142 -5.23 12.73 10.22
CA ASP A 142 -5.24 13.66 11.36
C ASP A 142 -5.46 12.90 12.68
N VAL A 143 -6.42 11.96 12.71
CA VAL A 143 -6.61 11.07 13.87
C VAL A 143 -5.34 10.27 14.19
N ALA A 144 -4.63 9.80 13.17
CA ALA A 144 -3.34 9.13 13.38
C ALA A 144 -2.29 10.10 13.94
N ALA A 145 -2.24 11.33 13.43
CA ALA A 145 -1.29 12.36 13.89
C ALA A 145 -1.50 12.74 15.36
N ASP A 146 -2.74 12.74 15.84
CA ASP A 146 -3.10 13.02 17.27
C ASP A 146 -2.45 12.02 18.24
N LEU A 147 -2.04 10.84 17.76
CA LEU A 147 -1.28 9.87 18.59
C LEU A 147 0.09 10.41 19.03
N SER A 148 0.58 11.48 18.40
CA SER A 148 1.81 12.17 18.84
C SER A 148 1.67 12.75 20.25
N GLU A 149 0.47 13.10 20.70
CA GLU A 149 0.18 13.53 22.07
C GLU A 149 0.45 12.43 23.11
N HIS A 150 0.54 11.17 22.65
CA HIS A 150 0.85 9.99 23.47
C HIS A 150 2.27 9.47 23.22
N GLU A 151 3.20 10.34 22.82
CA GLU A 151 4.60 10.03 22.54
C GLU A 151 4.79 8.99 21.40
N VAL A 152 3.81 8.84 20.51
CA VAL A 152 3.92 7.99 19.33
C VAL A 152 4.48 8.78 18.16
N LYS A 153 5.60 8.36 17.60
CA LYS A 153 6.10 8.92 16.33
C LYS A 153 5.27 8.37 15.17
N VAL A 154 4.36 9.19 14.68
CA VAL A 154 3.49 8.83 13.55
C VAL A 154 4.13 9.24 12.24
N ILE A 155 4.19 8.32 11.30
CA ILE A 155 4.67 8.53 9.95
C ILE A 155 3.57 8.08 8.99
N VAL A 156 3.13 8.97 8.12
CA VAL A 156 2.10 8.67 7.13
C VAL A 156 2.77 8.39 5.78
N LEU A 157 2.45 7.24 5.19
CA LEU A 157 2.90 6.90 3.85
C LEU A 157 1.75 7.00 2.85
N ARG A 158 1.96 7.74 1.76
CA ARG A 158 0.99 7.95 0.68
C ARG A 158 1.50 7.31 -0.62
N PRO A 159 1.40 5.99 -0.77
CA PRO A 159 1.79 5.33 -2.01
C PRO A 159 0.87 5.70 -3.17
N GLY A 160 1.45 5.76 -4.36
CA GLY A 160 0.72 5.74 -5.61
C GLY A 160 0.12 4.36 -5.91
N ILE A 161 -0.25 4.11 -7.17
CA ILE A 161 -0.75 2.81 -7.64
C ILE A 161 0.37 1.78 -7.54
N VAL A 162 0.12 0.72 -6.75
CA VAL A 162 1.14 -0.31 -6.50
C VAL A 162 1.06 -1.41 -7.55
N TYR A 163 2.22 -1.81 -8.09
CA TYR A 163 2.37 -2.89 -9.05
C TYR A 163 3.42 -3.92 -8.59
N GLY A 164 3.50 -5.06 -9.28
CA GLY A 164 4.38 -6.21 -8.98
C GLY A 164 3.62 -7.40 -8.39
N GLY A 165 3.97 -8.60 -8.81
CA GLY A 165 3.24 -9.84 -8.51
C GLY A 165 1.87 -9.94 -9.18
N SER A 166 1.10 -10.95 -8.79
CA SER A 166 -0.18 -11.29 -9.45
C SER A 166 -1.41 -10.58 -8.86
N ARG A 167 -1.25 -9.72 -7.86
CA ARG A 167 -2.35 -9.06 -7.15
C ARG A 167 -2.38 -7.55 -7.41
N GLY A 168 -3.41 -6.90 -6.88
CA GLY A 168 -3.60 -5.46 -7.06
C GLY A 168 -4.15 -5.10 -8.45
N LEU A 169 -4.23 -3.80 -8.70
CA LEU A 169 -4.83 -3.26 -9.93
C LEU A 169 -4.09 -3.76 -11.19
N VAL A 170 -2.78 -3.59 -11.19
CA VAL A 170 -1.94 -3.95 -12.35
C VAL A 170 -1.85 -5.47 -12.52
N GLY A 171 -1.81 -6.24 -11.41
CA GLY A 171 -1.93 -7.70 -11.47
C GLY A 171 -3.23 -8.17 -12.11
N GLY A 172 -4.35 -7.45 -11.87
CA GLY A 172 -5.62 -7.67 -12.55
C GLY A 172 -5.57 -7.39 -14.05
N MET A 173 -4.78 -6.39 -14.50
CA MET A 173 -4.58 -6.11 -15.93
C MET A 173 -3.80 -7.26 -16.63
N PHE A 174 -2.79 -7.82 -15.99
CA PHE A 174 -2.11 -9.03 -16.49
C PHE A 174 -3.06 -10.22 -16.54
N ALA A 175 -3.90 -10.42 -15.51
CA ALA A 175 -4.92 -11.46 -15.52
C ALA A 175 -5.87 -11.33 -16.71
N GLU A 176 -6.39 -10.13 -16.96
CA GLU A 176 -7.26 -9.86 -18.11
C GLU A 176 -6.55 -10.20 -19.44
N ALA A 177 -5.29 -9.77 -19.59
CA ALA A 177 -4.52 -10.04 -20.79
C ALA A 177 -4.28 -11.53 -21.02
N HIS A 178 -3.89 -12.28 -20.00
CA HIS A 178 -3.59 -13.70 -20.12
C HIS A 178 -4.85 -14.59 -20.24
N GLU A 179 -5.87 -14.31 -19.42
CA GLU A 179 -7.04 -15.17 -19.26
C GLU A 179 -8.12 -14.87 -20.30
N LEU A 180 -8.35 -13.58 -20.60
CA LEU A 180 -9.36 -13.17 -21.56
C LEU A 180 -8.80 -12.88 -22.96
N ARG A 181 -7.47 -12.93 -23.15
CA ARG A 181 -6.80 -12.57 -24.41
C ARG A 181 -7.20 -11.18 -24.91
N ALA A 182 -7.49 -10.28 -23.99
CA ALA A 182 -7.89 -8.91 -24.24
C ALA A 182 -7.40 -8.04 -23.07
N LEU A 183 -7.20 -6.74 -23.32
CA LEU A 183 -6.82 -5.79 -22.27
C LEU A 183 -7.58 -4.47 -22.47
N GLY A 184 -8.42 -4.14 -21.51
CA GLY A 184 -9.09 -2.85 -21.45
C GLY A 184 -8.45 -1.92 -20.43
N TYR A 185 -8.29 -0.64 -20.76
CA TYR A 185 -7.77 0.36 -19.83
C TYR A 185 -8.70 1.57 -19.72
N PRO A 186 -8.84 2.17 -18.51
CA PRO A 186 -9.73 3.30 -18.30
C PRO A 186 -9.15 4.58 -18.90
N GLY A 187 -9.93 5.31 -19.69
CA GLY A 187 -9.53 6.60 -20.25
C GLY A 187 -8.29 6.51 -21.14
N GLY A 188 -7.12 6.80 -20.59
CA GLY A 188 -5.83 6.59 -21.25
C GLY A 188 -4.84 7.74 -21.18
N SER A 189 -5.29 9.00 -21.08
CA SER A 189 -4.41 10.18 -21.01
C SER A 189 -4.02 10.57 -19.59
N GLN A 190 -4.72 10.06 -18.59
CA GLN A 190 -4.40 10.34 -17.19
C GLN A 190 -3.07 9.67 -16.78
N TYR A 191 -2.30 10.40 -16.01
CA TYR A 191 -1.06 9.91 -15.45
C TYR A 191 -1.32 9.08 -14.18
N TRP A 192 -0.61 7.99 -14.04
CA TRP A 192 -0.63 7.16 -12.86
C TRP A 192 0.70 7.31 -12.11
N GLY A 193 0.66 7.90 -10.92
CA GLY A 193 1.79 7.83 -9.99
C GLY A 193 1.90 6.39 -9.49
N MET A 194 2.96 5.69 -9.88
CA MET A 194 3.12 4.26 -9.64
C MET A 194 4.29 3.95 -8.71
N ILE A 195 4.25 2.78 -8.07
CA ILE A 195 5.34 2.28 -7.24
C ILE A 195 5.36 0.76 -7.25
N HIS A 196 6.55 0.16 -7.37
CA HIS A 196 6.69 -1.28 -7.24
C HIS A 196 6.49 -1.73 -5.79
N ARG A 197 5.81 -2.87 -5.59
CA ARG A 197 5.49 -3.43 -4.27
C ARG A 197 6.72 -3.61 -3.38
N ASP A 198 7.82 -4.09 -3.93
CA ASP A 198 9.03 -4.36 -3.14
C ASP A 198 9.77 -3.07 -2.79
N ASP A 199 9.76 -2.07 -3.66
CA ASP A 199 10.27 -0.72 -3.37
C ASP A 199 9.41 -0.02 -2.31
N LEU A 200 8.10 -0.24 -2.34
CA LEU A 200 7.20 0.23 -1.29
C LEU A 200 7.54 -0.44 0.05
N ALA A 201 7.74 -1.76 0.08
CA ALA A 201 8.13 -2.47 1.31
C ALA A 201 9.47 -1.95 1.88
N GLU A 202 10.44 -1.63 1.01
CA GLU A 202 11.68 -0.96 1.41
C GLU A 202 11.41 0.43 2.01
N ALA A 203 10.50 1.21 1.43
CA ALA A 203 10.13 2.52 1.96
C ALA A 203 9.55 2.44 3.38
N TYR A 204 8.73 1.41 3.68
CA TYR A 204 8.24 1.17 5.05
C TYR A 204 9.38 0.90 6.03
N LEU A 205 10.35 0.08 5.64
CA LEU A 205 11.51 -0.17 6.49
C LEU A 205 12.30 1.12 6.73
N ARG A 206 12.57 1.89 5.68
CA ARG A 206 13.29 3.16 5.81
C ARG A 206 12.52 4.19 6.63
N ALA A 207 11.19 4.22 6.50
CA ALA A 207 10.34 5.06 7.32
C ALA A 207 10.44 4.68 8.80
N LEU A 208 10.44 3.39 9.15
CA LEU A 208 10.64 2.97 10.53
C LEU A 208 12.02 3.38 11.07
N GLU A 209 13.07 3.22 10.26
CA GLU A 209 14.46 3.45 10.68
C GLU A 209 14.81 4.93 10.78
N ARG A 210 14.33 5.77 9.84
CA ARG A 210 14.80 7.14 9.61
C ARG A 210 13.71 8.19 9.65
N GLY A 211 12.45 7.79 9.47
CA GLY A 211 11.32 8.73 9.40
C GLY A 211 11.16 9.50 10.70
N GLN A 212 10.81 10.76 10.57
CA GLN A 212 10.53 11.64 11.70
C GLN A 212 9.04 11.65 12.01
N GLY A 213 8.69 11.77 13.28
CA GLY A 213 7.28 11.87 13.71
C GLY A 213 6.63 13.12 13.14
N GLY A 214 5.36 12.97 12.73
CA GLY A 214 4.57 14.04 12.11
C GLY A 214 4.70 14.12 10.58
N GLU A 215 5.66 13.39 10.00
CA GLU A 215 5.95 13.50 8.57
C GLU A 215 5.04 12.64 7.70
N ARG A 216 4.79 13.14 6.51
CA ARG A 216 4.05 12.48 5.44
C ARG A 216 4.97 12.30 4.23
N TYR A 217 4.91 11.15 3.57
CA TYR A 217 5.74 10.85 2.40
C TYR A 217 4.91 10.35 1.23
N LEU A 218 5.04 11.03 0.08
CA LEU A 218 4.57 10.51 -1.20
C LEU A 218 5.56 9.46 -1.71
N LEU A 219 5.03 8.31 -2.07
CA LEU A 219 5.84 7.19 -2.54
C LEU A 219 5.46 6.82 -3.96
N ALA A 220 6.38 7.07 -4.87
CA ALA A 220 6.26 6.74 -6.29
C ALA A 220 7.63 6.36 -6.87
N ASP A 221 7.65 5.63 -7.97
CA ASP A 221 8.88 5.24 -8.66
C ASP A 221 9.56 6.43 -9.38
N GLY A 222 8.80 7.51 -9.59
CA GLY A 222 9.25 8.71 -10.29
C GLY A 222 8.97 8.67 -11.79
N SER A 223 8.41 7.58 -12.31
CA SER A 223 7.87 7.53 -13.66
C SER A 223 6.61 8.42 -13.75
N GLN A 224 6.35 8.91 -14.95
CA GLN A 224 5.16 9.70 -15.23
C GLN A 224 4.45 9.06 -16.41
N LEU A 225 4.02 7.82 -16.21
CA LEU A 225 3.36 7.03 -17.23
C LEU A 225 1.85 7.29 -17.23
N THR A 226 1.27 7.29 -18.43
CA THR A 226 -0.19 7.30 -18.58
C THR A 226 -0.75 5.89 -18.45
N ALA A 227 -2.03 5.77 -18.10
CA ALA A 227 -2.74 4.49 -18.09
C ALA A 227 -2.62 3.74 -19.42
N ARG A 228 -2.62 4.48 -20.54
CA ARG A 228 -2.39 3.93 -21.89
C ARG A 228 -1.02 3.28 -21.98
N GLN A 229 0.06 3.99 -21.60
CA GLN A 229 1.42 3.47 -21.71
C GLN A 229 1.63 2.20 -20.86
N VAL A 230 1.02 2.15 -19.68
CA VAL A 230 1.02 0.95 -18.83
C VAL A 230 0.31 -0.21 -19.54
N ALA A 231 -0.87 0.04 -20.11
CA ALA A 231 -1.64 -0.99 -20.82
C ALA A 231 -0.92 -1.46 -22.11
N GLU A 232 -0.33 -0.54 -22.87
CA GLU A 232 0.43 -0.87 -24.08
C GLU A 232 1.65 -1.75 -23.75
N ALA A 233 2.37 -1.45 -22.65
CA ALA A 233 3.50 -2.29 -22.21
C ALA A 233 3.05 -3.70 -21.80
N ILE A 234 1.92 -3.85 -21.10
CA ILE A 234 1.35 -5.17 -20.78
C ILE A 234 0.94 -5.89 -22.06
N ALA A 235 0.27 -5.20 -22.97
CA ALA A 235 -0.20 -5.77 -24.24
C ALA A 235 0.95 -6.29 -25.11
N GLU A 236 2.06 -5.56 -25.15
CA GLU A 236 3.27 -5.94 -25.89
C GLU A 236 3.84 -7.27 -25.36
N VAL A 237 4.04 -7.40 -24.05
CA VAL A 237 4.66 -8.61 -23.46
C VAL A 237 3.72 -9.81 -23.42
N THR A 238 2.40 -9.60 -23.38
CA THR A 238 1.40 -10.69 -23.37
C THR A 238 0.87 -11.06 -24.75
N GLY A 239 1.25 -10.30 -25.80
CA GLY A 239 0.83 -10.55 -27.18
C GLY A 239 -0.67 -10.30 -27.42
N VAL A 240 -1.28 -9.34 -26.70
CA VAL A 240 -2.69 -8.96 -26.88
C VAL A 240 -2.79 -7.50 -27.39
N GLN A 241 -4.00 -7.04 -27.69
CA GLN A 241 -4.24 -5.63 -28.00
C GLN A 241 -4.82 -4.90 -26.79
N ALA A 242 -4.25 -3.76 -26.43
CA ALA A 242 -4.82 -2.86 -25.46
C ALA A 242 -5.84 -1.93 -26.11
N ARG A 243 -7.00 -1.78 -25.49
CA ARG A 243 -8.07 -0.89 -25.98
C ARG A 243 -8.58 0.03 -24.87
N PRO A 244 -8.82 1.30 -25.16
CA PRO A 244 -9.46 2.18 -24.18
C PRO A 244 -10.91 1.73 -23.94
N ARG A 245 -11.33 1.76 -22.68
CA ARG A 245 -12.74 1.62 -22.29
C ARG A 245 -13.38 2.99 -22.23
N GLU A 246 -14.60 3.10 -22.69
CA GLU A 246 -15.36 4.33 -22.60
C GLU A 246 -15.52 4.76 -21.13
N THR A 247 -15.32 6.06 -20.86
CA THR A 247 -15.38 6.62 -19.50
C THR A 247 -16.71 6.29 -18.81
N SER A 248 -17.83 6.37 -19.53
CA SER A 248 -19.15 6.04 -19.02
C SER A 248 -19.27 4.57 -18.60
N GLU A 249 -18.65 3.67 -19.34
CA GLU A 249 -18.60 2.24 -19.03
C GLU A 249 -17.76 1.98 -17.79
N VAL A 250 -16.56 2.56 -17.69
CA VAL A 250 -15.67 2.47 -16.52
C VAL A 250 -16.41 2.94 -15.27
N LEU A 251 -17.09 4.07 -15.32
CA LEU A 251 -17.83 4.60 -14.18
C LEU A 251 -19.01 3.72 -13.80
N LYS A 252 -19.72 3.15 -14.79
CA LYS A 252 -20.86 2.25 -14.55
C LYS A 252 -20.41 0.93 -13.89
N GLN A 253 -19.30 0.35 -14.34
CA GLN A 253 -18.82 -0.94 -13.87
C GLN A 253 -18.07 -0.85 -12.53
N LEU A 254 -17.23 0.18 -12.35
CA LEU A 254 -16.30 0.30 -11.25
C LEU A 254 -16.67 1.38 -10.22
N GLY A 255 -17.69 2.19 -10.48
CA GLY A 255 -18.17 3.22 -9.54
C GLY A 255 -17.05 4.16 -9.06
N LEU A 256 -16.87 4.22 -7.73
CA LEU A 256 -15.83 5.08 -7.12
C LEU A 256 -14.42 4.66 -7.52
N LEU A 257 -14.15 3.37 -7.69
CA LEU A 257 -12.85 2.89 -8.18
C LEU A 257 -12.61 3.38 -9.62
N GLY A 258 -13.64 3.36 -10.47
CA GLY A 258 -13.54 3.90 -11.83
C GLY A 258 -13.14 5.37 -11.83
N ARG A 259 -13.72 6.20 -10.95
CA ARG A 259 -13.31 7.60 -10.77
C ARG A 259 -11.84 7.71 -10.35
N ALA A 260 -11.41 6.86 -9.42
CA ALA A 260 -10.03 6.83 -8.98
C ALA A 260 -9.05 6.51 -10.12
N LEU A 261 -9.38 5.54 -10.96
CA LEU A 261 -8.55 5.14 -12.10
C LEU A 261 -8.48 6.19 -13.21
N LEU A 262 -9.50 7.04 -13.33
CA LEU A 262 -9.53 8.17 -14.24
C LEU A 262 -8.83 9.43 -13.69
N THR A 263 -8.44 9.43 -12.42
CA THR A 263 -7.75 10.55 -11.78
C THR A 263 -6.29 10.60 -12.23
N SER A 264 -5.86 11.79 -12.65
CA SER A 264 -4.50 12.03 -13.14
C SER A 264 -3.60 12.47 -12.01
N GLN A 265 -2.49 11.74 -11.78
CA GLN A 265 -1.53 12.07 -10.73
C GLN A 265 -0.09 11.96 -11.21
N LYS A 266 0.66 13.07 -11.10
CA LYS A 266 2.12 13.10 -11.24
C LYS A 266 2.74 13.36 -9.88
N LEU A 267 3.47 12.39 -9.35
CA LEU A 267 3.98 12.40 -7.98
C LEU A 267 5.50 12.61 -7.97
N ASN A 268 5.98 13.46 -7.06
CA ASN A 268 7.40 13.67 -6.79
C ASN A 268 7.77 13.02 -5.44
N PRO A 269 8.50 11.89 -5.43
CA PRO A 269 8.94 11.23 -4.20
C PRO A 269 10.23 11.84 -3.62
N GLY A 270 10.57 13.06 -4.00
CA GLY A 270 11.85 13.69 -3.66
C GLY A 270 12.11 13.79 -2.16
N ARG A 271 11.06 14.02 -1.37
CA ARG A 271 11.16 14.08 0.08
C ARG A 271 11.53 12.73 0.69
N ALA A 272 10.83 11.66 0.31
CA ALA A 272 11.16 10.31 0.76
C ALA A 272 12.58 9.90 0.39
N ARG A 273 13.05 10.25 -0.81
CA ARG A 273 14.43 10.00 -1.24
C ARG A 273 15.45 10.68 -0.34
N ARG A 274 15.27 11.95 -0.03
CA ARG A 274 16.22 12.72 0.79
C ARG A 274 16.20 12.32 2.26
N GLU A 275 15.03 12.27 2.86
CA GLU A 275 14.89 12.13 4.31
C GLU A 275 14.97 10.66 4.76
N LEU A 276 14.41 9.73 4.01
CA LEU A 276 14.47 8.32 4.32
C LEU A 276 15.72 7.63 3.76
N GLY A 277 16.45 8.28 2.84
CA GLY A 277 17.52 7.63 2.08
C GLY A 277 16.98 6.46 1.27
N TRP A 278 15.74 6.57 0.81
CA TRP A 278 15.06 5.55 0.02
C TRP A 278 15.21 5.85 -1.48
N THR A 279 15.55 4.82 -2.24
CA THR A 279 15.63 4.92 -3.70
C THR A 279 14.93 3.70 -4.29
N PRO A 280 13.88 3.88 -5.11
CA PRO A 280 13.23 2.77 -5.80
C PRO A 280 14.19 2.13 -6.80
N LYS A 281 14.14 0.82 -6.92
CA LYS A 281 14.91 0.04 -7.90
C LYS A 281 14.17 -0.05 -9.23
N HIS A 282 12.84 -0.20 -9.16
CA HIS A 282 11.96 -0.25 -10.31
C HIS A 282 11.50 1.17 -10.64
N THR A 283 12.12 1.78 -11.64
CA THR A 283 11.88 3.20 -12.01
C THR A 283 11.22 3.35 -13.38
N SER A 284 10.88 2.24 -14.02
CA SER A 284 10.22 2.26 -15.33
C SER A 284 9.41 0.98 -15.53
N PHE A 285 8.11 1.07 -15.34
CA PHE A 285 7.20 -0.05 -15.61
C PHE A 285 7.35 -0.60 -17.04
N VAL A 286 7.47 0.30 -18.02
CA VAL A 286 7.60 -0.08 -19.45
C VAL A 286 8.86 -0.92 -19.69
N ARG A 287 9.99 -0.51 -19.13
CA ARG A 287 11.24 -1.27 -19.27
C ARG A 287 11.16 -2.62 -18.57
N ASP A 288 10.51 -2.67 -17.42
CA ASP A 288 10.48 -3.84 -16.55
C ASP A 288 9.29 -4.76 -16.87
N ALA A 289 8.45 -4.41 -17.87
CA ALA A 289 7.18 -5.10 -18.17
C ALA A 289 7.33 -6.61 -18.42
N ALA A 290 8.39 -7.04 -19.12
CA ALA A 290 8.63 -8.46 -19.37
C ALA A 290 8.98 -9.24 -18.08
N GLU A 291 9.75 -8.64 -17.17
CA GLU A 291 10.07 -9.23 -15.87
C GLU A 291 8.81 -9.28 -14.99
N LEU A 292 8.01 -8.22 -15.00
CA LEU A 292 6.73 -8.16 -14.29
C LEU A 292 5.73 -9.21 -14.77
N ASP A 293 5.69 -9.49 -16.06
CA ASP A 293 4.88 -10.58 -16.63
C ASP A 293 5.32 -11.93 -16.11
N GLN A 294 6.63 -12.22 -16.11
CA GLN A 294 7.18 -13.45 -15.55
C GLN A 294 6.90 -13.57 -14.04
N GLU A 295 7.03 -12.47 -13.28
CA GLU A 295 6.67 -12.44 -11.86
C GLU A 295 5.20 -12.76 -11.66
N TRP A 296 4.32 -12.19 -12.50
CA TRP A 296 2.88 -12.47 -12.46
C TRP A 296 2.61 -13.96 -12.70
N LEU A 297 3.20 -14.55 -13.76
CA LEU A 297 3.06 -15.97 -14.09
C LEU A 297 3.54 -16.88 -12.94
N ALA A 298 4.65 -16.53 -12.28
CA ALA A 298 5.20 -17.29 -11.18
C ALA A 298 4.34 -17.20 -9.89
N THR A 299 3.60 -16.09 -9.70
CA THR A 299 2.87 -15.84 -8.44
C THR A 299 1.36 -16.02 -8.54
N ARG A 300 0.78 -16.19 -9.76
CA ARG A 300 -0.68 -16.34 -9.97
C ARG A 300 -1.30 -17.52 -9.21
N GLY A 301 -0.56 -18.61 -9.03
CA GLY A 301 -1.01 -19.79 -8.30
C GLY A 301 -0.98 -19.66 -6.78
N THR A 302 -0.25 -18.68 -6.24
CA THR A 302 -0.13 -18.45 -4.79
C THR A 302 -1.19 -17.49 -4.24
N ALA A 303 -2.01 -16.90 -5.11
CA ALA A 303 -3.01 -15.89 -4.75
C ALA A 303 -4.37 -16.47 -4.33
N VAL A 304 -4.59 -17.77 -4.55
CA VAL A 304 -5.85 -18.46 -4.23
C VAL A 304 -5.65 -19.28 -2.96
N ALA A 305 -5.69 -18.59 -1.84
CA ALA A 305 -6.01 -19.19 -0.56
C ALA A 305 -6.28 -18.11 0.49
#